data_4bbe4bd55969f2ce0b3268822c9a90db
#
_entry.id   4bbe4bd55969f2ce0b3268822c9a90db
#
_cell.length_a   1.000
_cell.length_b   1.000
_cell.length_c   1.000
_cell.angle_alpha   90.00
_cell.angle_beta   90.00
_cell.angle_gamma   90.00
#
_symmetry.space_group_name_H-M   'P 1'
#
loop_
_entity.id
_entity.type
_entity.pdbx_description
1 polymer ?
#
loop_
_entity_poly.entity_id
_entity_poly.type
_entity_poly.pdbx_seq_one_letter_code
_entity_poly.pdbx_strand_id
1 'polypeptide(L)'
;MDTSAIPAARLEALRQCSQSDGGAKLRDILRGADIIRQVTGVDSHAVLVTLGSGLREVSLDQDAWTARGWRLRARLPLSDLPGVPVPTAEGHGGEILSFTVPAAVVFRGEDGVSARGEDRVSARGEDGVSARGEGAFVGEVPVLVATGRSHLYEGLAPTQIVQLSRIAAAAGVEFALLTNAGGCLYRPGGENTSSGVCIPDTARAGATAKEDRWQLGDLMVIDDHVNLSGASPFTGPVFVDIWQIWDRELSAVLSGIAPRRGVYAMLRGPEFQTAAETRALAGLGIDMVGMSTVLEAIALHQLGVRVCGLSVTSDFSFSSAPTTHQAVLKAVRGAFPQIRCAVEALAGLWTQGYSKHCA
;
A
#
# COMPACT_ATOMS: atom_id res chain seq x y z
N MET A 1 3.54 -26.73 -14.20
CA MET A 1 3.77 -25.58 -13.32
C MET A 1 5.21 -25.65 -12.86
N ASP A 2 6.00 -24.74 -13.37
CA ASP A 2 7.40 -24.64 -12.97
C ASP A 2 7.49 -23.82 -11.66
N THR A 3 8.00 -24.44 -10.62
CA THR A 3 8.20 -23.79 -9.31
C THR A 3 9.66 -23.39 -9.07
N SER A 4 10.54 -23.58 -10.05
CA SER A 4 11.99 -23.33 -9.91
C SER A 4 12.32 -21.85 -9.68
N ALA A 5 11.45 -20.94 -10.14
CA ALA A 5 11.60 -19.51 -9.93
C ALA A 5 11.09 -19.01 -8.55
N ILE A 6 10.47 -19.88 -7.74
CA ILE A 6 9.93 -19.49 -6.43
C ILE A 6 10.94 -19.90 -5.35
N PRO A 7 11.40 -18.99 -4.48
CA PRO A 7 12.28 -19.34 -3.36
C PRO A 7 11.70 -20.46 -2.52
N ALA A 8 12.54 -21.41 -2.08
CA ALA A 8 12.09 -22.62 -1.37
C ALA A 8 11.27 -22.29 -0.11
N ALA A 9 11.68 -21.30 0.67
CA ALA A 9 10.94 -20.84 1.85
C ALA A 9 9.54 -20.31 1.50
N ARG A 10 9.42 -19.52 0.41
CA ARG A 10 8.14 -19.01 -0.07
C ARG A 10 7.22 -20.13 -0.58
N LEU A 11 7.78 -21.11 -1.29
CA LEU A 11 7.01 -22.25 -1.76
C LEU A 11 6.47 -23.09 -0.59
N GLU A 12 7.25 -23.27 0.47
CA GLU A 12 6.81 -23.96 1.69
C GLU A 12 5.71 -23.16 2.41
N ALA A 13 5.87 -21.86 2.53
CA ALA A 13 4.85 -20.98 3.09
C ALA A 13 3.53 -21.04 2.29
N LEU A 14 3.60 -21.08 0.95
CA LEU A 14 2.42 -21.28 0.08
C LEU A 14 1.76 -22.64 0.30
N ARG A 15 2.53 -23.70 0.54
CA ARG A 15 1.98 -25.03 0.88
C ARG A 15 1.24 -25.01 2.21
N GLN A 16 1.82 -24.38 3.23
CA GLN A 16 1.19 -24.25 4.56
C GLN A 16 -0.14 -23.50 4.49
N CYS A 17 -0.19 -22.35 3.81
CA CYS A 17 -1.45 -21.63 3.59
C CYS A 17 -2.50 -22.48 2.89
N SER A 18 -2.09 -23.26 1.90
CA SER A 18 -3.00 -24.05 1.07
C SER A 18 -3.54 -25.30 1.76
N GLN A 19 -2.81 -25.84 2.75
CA GLN A 19 -3.25 -26.99 3.55
C GLN A 19 -4.29 -26.58 4.61
N SER A 20 -4.09 -25.42 5.21
CA SER A 20 -4.97 -24.88 6.24
C SER A 20 -6.22 -24.20 5.66
N ASP A 21 -6.24 -23.96 4.35
CA ASP A 21 -7.17 -23.08 3.68
C ASP A 21 -8.11 -23.88 2.78
N GLY A 22 -9.32 -24.09 3.22
CA GLY A 22 -10.34 -24.84 2.45
C GLY A 22 -10.75 -24.18 1.11
N GLY A 23 -10.17 -23.02 0.74
CA GLY A 23 -10.54 -22.24 -0.42
C GLY A 23 -9.48 -22.05 -1.50
N ALA A 24 -8.23 -21.76 -1.12
CA ALA A 24 -7.18 -21.49 -2.10
C ALA A 24 -6.24 -22.70 -2.25
N LYS A 25 -6.39 -23.46 -3.32
CA LYS A 25 -5.50 -24.57 -3.62
C LYS A 25 -4.15 -24.01 -4.13
N LEU A 26 -3.05 -24.55 -3.65
CA LEU A 26 -1.69 -24.21 -4.15
C LEU A 26 -1.63 -24.20 -5.69
N ARG A 27 -2.33 -25.16 -6.32
CA ARG A 27 -2.45 -25.24 -7.77
C ARG A 27 -3.03 -23.97 -8.39
N ASP A 28 -4.04 -23.37 -7.77
CA ASP A 28 -4.71 -22.18 -8.30
C ASP A 28 -3.81 -20.95 -8.15
N ILE A 29 -3.05 -20.86 -7.06
CA ILE A 29 -2.05 -19.80 -6.85
C ILE A 29 -0.95 -19.90 -7.90
N LEU A 30 -0.37 -21.08 -8.09
CA LEU A 30 0.70 -21.30 -9.08
C LEU A 30 0.22 -21.06 -10.51
N ARG A 31 -1.02 -21.52 -10.84
CA ARG A 31 -1.62 -21.23 -12.14
C ARG A 31 -1.83 -19.74 -12.37
N GLY A 32 -2.30 -19.02 -11.36
CA GLY A 32 -2.44 -17.55 -11.43
C GLY A 32 -1.11 -16.85 -11.68
N ALA A 33 -0.04 -17.29 -11.01
CA ALA A 33 1.31 -16.77 -11.24
C ALA A 33 1.81 -17.04 -12.66
N ASP A 34 1.56 -18.25 -13.20
CA ASP A 34 1.90 -18.58 -14.59
C ASP A 34 1.11 -17.72 -15.58
N ILE A 35 -0.18 -17.45 -15.34
CA ILE A 35 -0.99 -16.56 -16.17
C ILE A 35 -0.40 -15.14 -16.17
N ILE A 36 -0.01 -14.60 -15.01
CA ILE A 36 0.62 -13.28 -14.92
C ILE A 36 1.88 -13.26 -15.81
N ARG A 37 2.79 -14.22 -15.65
CA ARG A 37 4.02 -14.29 -16.46
C ARG A 37 3.74 -14.39 -17.95
N GLN A 38 2.82 -15.24 -18.37
CA GLN A 38 2.46 -15.44 -19.77
C GLN A 38 1.87 -14.18 -20.41
N VAL A 39 0.90 -13.53 -19.72
CA VAL A 39 0.22 -12.35 -20.26
C VAL A 39 1.12 -11.13 -20.28
N THR A 40 1.96 -10.96 -19.26
CA THR A 40 2.84 -9.78 -19.16
C THR A 40 4.16 -9.92 -19.91
N GLY A 41 4.58 -11.15 -20.20
CA GLY A 41 5.91 -11.46 -20.75
C GLY A 41 7.04 -11.09 -19.77
N VAL A 42 6.76 -11.14 -18.46
CA VAL A 42 7.71 -10.80 -17.40
C VAL A 42 7.82 -11.96 -16.42
N ASP A 43 9.03 -12.47 -16.23
CA ASP A 43 9.28 -13.62 -15.34
C ASP A 43 9.04 -13.28 -13.86
N SER A 44 9.41 -12.06 -13.46
CA SER A 44 9.22 -11.57 -12.10
C SER A 44 8.97 -10.07 -12.08
N HIS A 45 7.97 -9.64 -11.33
CA HIS A 45 7.71 -8.22 -11.05
C HIS A 45 8.32 -7.85 -9.70
N ALA A 46 9.00 -6.70 -9.65
CA ALA A 46 9.65 -6.23 -8.44
C ALA A 46 8.65 -5.78 -7.36
N VAL A 47 7.62 -5.05 -7.77
CA VAL A 47 6.68 -4.37 -6.87
C VAL A 47 5.25 -4.73 -7.24
N LEU A 48 4.45 -5.07 -6.23
CA LEU A 48 2.99 -5.05 -6.29
C LEU A 48 2.50 -3.72 -5.71
N VAL A 49 1.62 -3.04 -6.44
CA VAL A 49 0.86 -1.89 -5.93
C VAL A 49 -0.61 -2.28 -5.88
N THR A 50 -1.23 -2.20 -4.70
CA THR A 50 -2.68 -2.36 -4.58
C THR A 50 -3.33 -1.00 -4.34
N LEU A 51 -4.12 -0.54 -5.32
CA LEU A 51 -4.79 0.75 -5.24
C LEU A 51 -6.05 0.67 -4.38
N GLY A 52 -6.24 1.69 -3.53
CA GLY A 52 -7.43 1.86 -2.71
C GLY A 52 -8.63 2.42 -3.46
N SER A 53 -9.74 2.57 -2.75
CA SER A 53 -10.98 3.18 -3.25
C SER A 53 -10.70 4.57 -3.84
N GLY A 54 -11.38 4.93 -4.94
CA GLY A 54 -11.27 6.24 -5.57
C GLY A 54 -10.10 6.41 -6.54
N LEU A 55 -9.18 5.46 -6.61
CA LEU A 55 -8.02 5.52 -7.51
C LEU A 55 -8.25 4.80 -8.85
N ARG A 56 -9.40 4.11 -9.01
CA ARG A 56 -9.74 3.38 -10.25
C ARG A 56 -9.71 4.27 -11.48
N GLU A 57 -10.40 5.40 -11.45
CA GLU A 57 -10.53 6.27 -12.63
C GLU A 57 -9.18 6.83 -13.06
N VAL A 58 -8.34 7.22 -12.09
CA VAL A 58 -6.99 7.70 -12.37
C VAL A 58 -6.10 6.57 -12.86
N SER A 59 -6.30 5.33 -12.39
CA SER A 59 -5.53 4.17 -12.84
C SER A 59 -5.84 3.75 -14.28
N LEU A 60 -7.01 4.13 -14.80
CA LEU A 60 -7.42 3.90 -16.18
C LEU A 60 -6.98 5.02 -17.14
N ASP A 61 -6.63 6.17 -16.60
CA ASP A 61 -6.09 7.29 -17.38
C ASP A 61 -4.63 6.97 -17.75
N GLN A 62 -4.42 6.58 -19.01
CA GLN A 62 -3.09 6.26 -19.52
C GLN A 62 -2.13 7.45 -19.44
N ASP A 63 -2.63 8.66 -19.66
CA ASP A 63 -1.80 9.87 -19.65
C ASP A 63 -1.27 10.16 -18.24
N ALA A 64 -2.03 9.81 -17.21
CA ALA A 64 -1.59 9.95 -15.81
C ALA A 64 -0.36 9.10 -15.48
N TRP A 65 -0.17 7.96 -16.14
CA TRP A 65 1.00 7.09 -15.98
C TRP A 65 2.12 7.44 -16.95
N THR A 66 1.79 7.62 -18.24
CA THR A 66 2.77 7.82 -19.30
C THR A 66 3.48 9.17 -19.22
N ALA A 67 2.87 10.19 -18.63
CA ALA A 67 3.46 11.51 -18.42
C ALA A 67 4.83 11.50 -17.71
N ARG A 68 5.15 10.42 -16.97
CA ARG A 68 6.43 10.23 -16.29
C ARG A 68 7.24 9.05 -16.85
N GLY A 69 6.96 8.63 -18.08
CA GLY A 69 7.70 7.57 -18.76
C GLY A 69 7.32 6.14 -18.35
N TRP A 70 6.21 5.96 -17.59
CA TRP A 70 5.68 4.62 -17.35
C TRP A 70 5.15 4.02 -18.64
N ARG A 71 5.45 2.76 -18.90
CA ARG A 71 4.97 2.06 -20.09
C ARG A 71 4.10 0.89 -19.70
N LEU A 72 2.84 0.92 -20.12
CA LEU A 72 1.91 -0.20 -19.96
C LEU A 72 2.36 -1.37 -20.85
N ARG A 73 2.59 -2.53 -20.26
CA ARG A 73 2.97 -3.77 -20.97
C ARG A 73 1.76 -4.66 -21.24
N ALA A 74 0.90 -4.82 -20.24
CA ALA A 74 -0.26 -5.70 -20.33
C ALA A 74 -1.37 -5.28 -19.37
N ARG A 75 -2.59 -5.71 -19.71
CA ARG A 75 -3.77 -5.67 -18.85
C ARG A 75 -4.27 -7.10 -18.64
N LEU A 76 -4.66 -7.43 -17.42
CA LEU A 76 -5.17 -8.74 -17.07
C LEU A 76 -6.40 -8.58 -16.16
N PRO A 77 -7.60 -8.99 -16.61
CA PRO A 77 -8.78 -9.02 -15.75
C PRO A 77 -8.57 -9.91 -14.52
N LEU A 78 -9.04 -9.49 -13.36
CA LEU A 78 -8.99 -10.30 -12.13
C LEU A 78 -9.81 -11.60 -12.29
N SER A 79 -10.86 -11.58 -13.10
CA SER A 79 -11.67 -12.77 -13.42
C SER A 79 -10.89 -13.91 -14.07
N ASP A 80 -9.76 -13.61 -14.71
CA ASP A 80 -8.93 -14.60 -15.38
C ASP A 80 -7.95 -15.28 -14.42
N LEU A 81 -7.83 -14.76 -13.19
CA LEU A 81 -7.00 -15.32 -12.14
C LEU A 81 -7.79 -16.29 -11.25
N PRO A 82 -7.33 -17.54 -11.08
CA PRO A 82 -8.04 -18.54 -10.32
C PRO A 82 -8.29 -18.12 -8.87
N GLY A 83 -9.57 -18.10 -8.47
CA GLY A 83 -9.99 -17.81 -7.09
C GLY A 83 -9.87 -16.36 -6.65
N VAL A 84 -9.48 -15.44 -7.55
CA VAL A 84 -9.48 -14.00 -7.26
C VAL A 84 -10.87 -13.43 -7.49
N PRO A 85 -11.52 -12.88 -6.47
CA PRO A 85 -12.82 -12.23 -6.64
C PRO A 85 -12.68 -10.91 -7.40
N VAL A 86 -13.65 -10.60 -8.25
CA VAL A 86 -13.76 -9.27 -8.84
C VAL A 86 -14.44 -8.35 -7.85
N PRO A 87 -13.85 -7.19 -7.50
CA PRO A 87 -14.45 -6.26 -6.57
C PRO A 87 -15.83 -5.80 -7.02
N THR A 88 -16.79 -5.76 -6.11
CA THR A 88 -18.14 -5.24 -6.33
C THR A 88 -18.33 -3.84 -5.75
N ALA A 89 -17.42 -3.42 -4.87
CA ALA A 89 -17.45 -2.10 -4.27
C ALA A 89 -17.13 -1.02 -5.31
N GLU A 90 -17.94 0.04 -5.33
CA GLU A 90 -17.74 1.19 -6.20
C GLU A 90 -16.36 1.83 -5.98
N GLY A 91 -15.72 2.30 -7.05
CA GLY A 91 -14.40 2.93 -6.99
C GLY A 91 -13.23 1.96 -7.02
N HIS A 92 -13.47 0.65 -7.12
CA HIS A 92 -12.45 -0.38 -7.35
C HIS A 92 -12.50 -0.91 -8.78
N GLY A 93 -11.31 -1.11 -9.37
CA GLY A 93 -11.16 -1.75 -10.68
C GLY A 93 -11.04 -3.26 -10.55
N GLY A 94 -11.34 -3.98 -11.64
CA GLY A 94 -11.28 -5.42 -11.74
C GLY A 94 -10.10 -5.93 -12.59
N GLU A 95 -8.97 -5.20 -12.61
CA GLU A 95 -7.82 -5.52 -13.47
C GLU A 95 -6.51 -5.42 -12.71
N ILE A 96 -5.51 -6.15 -13.21
CA ILE A 96 -4.09 -5.90 -12.96
C ILE A 96 -3.48 -5.28 -14.20
N LEU A 97 -2.68 -4.24 -14.00
CA LEU A 97 -1.87 -3.60 -15.01
C LEU A 97 -0.40 -3.96 -14.77
N SER A 98 0.30 -4.40 -15.80
CA SER A 98 1.75 -4.55 -15.76
C SER A 98 2.39 -3.34 -16.42
N PHE A 99 3.25 -2.66 -15.69
CA PHE A 99 4.01 -1.52 -16.16
C PHE A 99 5.51 -1.79 -16.14
N THR A 100 6.23 -1.14 -17.04
CA THR A 100 7.64 -0.83 -16.85
C THR A 100 7.72 0.60 -16.33
N VAL A 101 8.35 0.77 -15.18
CA VAL A 101 8.41 2.02 -14.43
C VAL A 101 9.85 2.53 -14.39
N PRO A 102 10.11 3.80 -14.69
CA PRO A 102 11.42 4.40 -14.48
C PRO A 102 11.75 4.39 -12.97
N ALA A 103 12.94 3.90 -12.64
CA ALA A 103 13.40 3.87 -11.25
C ALA A 103 13.98 5.23 -10.85
N ALA A 104 13.41 5.90 -9.85
CA ALA A 104 13.94 7.14 -9.32
C ALA A 104 15.19 6.89 -8.48
N VAL A 105 16.15 7.83 -8.48
CA VAL A 105 17.31 7.75 -7.60
C VAL A 105 16.88 8.00 -6.16
N VAL A 106 17.17 7.04 -5.28
CA VAL A 106 16.95 7.16 -3.83
C VAL A 106 18.28 7.50 -3.18
N PHE A 107 18.36 8.65 -2.52
CA PHE A 107 19.56 9.07 -1.80
C PHE A 107 19.47 8.65 -0.34
N ARG A 108 20.59 8.10 0.18
CA ARG A 108 20.80 7.91 1.62
C ARG A 108 21.49 9.16 2.16
N GLY A 109 20.84 9.91 3.04
CA GLY A 109 21.50 10.87 3.91
C GLY A 109 22.01 10.17 5.17
N GLU A 110 22.92 10.80 5.91
CA GLU A 110 23.41 10.31 7.21
C GLU A 110 22.25 10.14 8.22
N ASP A 111 21.13 10.85 8.01
CA ASP A 111 19.92 10.85 8.86
C ASP A 111 18.74 10.03 8.30
N GLY A 112 18.93 9.23 7.24
CA GLY A 112 17.86 8.42 6.67
C GLY A 112 17.77 8.41 5.15
N VAL A 113 16.80 7.64 4.61
CA VAL A 113 16.53 7.49 3.17
C VAL A 113 15.59 8.60 2.72
N SER A 114 15.94 9.35 1.67
CA SER A 114 15.10 10.38 1.07
C SER A 114 14.94 10.17 -0.43
N ALA A 115 13.70 10.18 -0.92
CA ALA A 115 13.40 10.25 -2.35
C ALA A 115 13.24 11.72 -2.75
N ARG A 116 14.02 12.20 -3.69
CA ARG A 116 13.83 13.54 -4.28
C ARG A 116 13.21 13.39 -5.66
N GLY A 117 11.92 13.75 -5.79
CA GLY A 117 11.28 14.12 -7.03
C GLY A 117 11.31 15.64 -7.18
N GLU A 118 11.30 16.13 -8.43
CA GLU A 118 11.27 17.54 -8.77
C GLU A 118 10.10 18.25 -8.11
N ASP A 119 10.36 19.17 -7.19
CA ASP A 119 9.65 20.42 -6.87
C ASP A 119 10.14 20.98 -5.53
N ARG A 120 11.37 21.52 -5.53
CA ARG A 120 11.74 22.62 -4.62
C ARG A 120 12.56 23.66 -5.39
N VAL A 121 11.84 24.61 -5.97
CA VAL A 121 12.41 25.89 -6.39
C VAL A 121 12.38 26.83 -5.20
N SER A 122 13.56 27.40 -4.94
CA SER A 122 13.91 28.58 -4.18
C SER A 122 14.42 28.41 -2.76
N ALA A 123 15.73 28.34 -2.66
CA ALA A 123 16.46 29.16 -1.70
C ALA A 123 17.68 29.74 -2.43
N ARG A 124 17.74 31.08 -2.54
CA ARG A 124 18.86 31.80 -3.12
C ARG A 124 20.06 31.68 -2.17
N GLY A 125 21.13 31.09 -2.65
CA GLY A 125 22.49 31.23 -2.16
C GLY A 125 23.33 31.75 -3.33
N GLU A 126 23.96 32.89 -3.16
CA GLU A 126 24.94 33.45 -4.09
C GLU A 126 26.16 32.53 -4.03
N ASP A 127 26.31 31.67 -5.00
CA ASP A 127 27.57 31.19 -5.57
C ASP A 127 27.24 30.23 -6.70
N GLY A 128 27.60 30.61 -7.92
CA GLY A 128 27.14 30.00 -9.15
C GLY A 128 27.67 28.58 -9.41
N VAL A 129 26.84 27.60 -9.07
CA VAL A 129 26.87 26.29 -9.72
C VAL A 129 25.41 25.91 -10.05
N SER A 130 25.05 26.05 -11.32
CA SER A 130 23.80 25.60 -11.89
C SER A 130 23.82 24.07 -11.94
N ALA A 131 23.31 23.42 -10.90
CA ALA A 131 22.93 22.01 -10.96
C ALA A 131 21.46 21.93 -11.38
N ARG A 132 21.19 21.96 -12.67
CA ARG A 132 19.96 21.41 -13.26
C ARG A 132 20.05 19.89 -13.10
N GLY A 133 19.59 19.38 -11.96
CA GLY A 133 19.44 17.95 -11.75
C GLY A 133 18.11 17.48 -12.35
N GLU A 134 18.07 17.13 -13.65
CA GLU A 134 17.11 16.15 -14.13
C GLU A 134 17.31 14.91 -13.27
N GLY A 135 16.28 14.44 -12.55
CA GLY A 135 16.34 13.26 -11.71
C GLY A 135 16.84 12.08 -12.53
N ALA A 136 18.08 11.64 -12.27
CA ALA A 136 18.67 10.54 -13.01
C ALA A 136 17.87 9.25 -12.73
N PHE A 137 17.22 8.69 -13.72
CA PHE A 137 16.62 7.36 -13.64
C PHE A 137 17.70 6.29 -13.76
N VAL A 138 17.70 5.28 -12.89
CA VAL A 138 18.75 4.26 -12.79
C VAL A 138 18.40 2.97 -13.57
N GLY A 139 17.19 2.86 -14.09
CA GLY A 139 16.75 1.68 -14.84
C GLY A 139 15.23 1.60 -14.99
N GLU A 140 14.78 0.50 -15.55
CA GLU A 140 13.35 0.20 -15.75
C GLU A 140 12.98 -1.01 -14.92
N VAL A 141 11.90 -0.90 -14.15
CA VAL A 141 11.45 -1.93 -13.20
C VAL A 141 10.06 -2.41 -13.56
N PRO A 142 9.82 -3.72 -13.65
CA PRO A 142 8.50 -4.25 -13.87
C PRO A 142 7.66 -4.17 -12.58
N VAL A 143 6.49 -3.55 -12.67
CA VAL A 143 5.56 -3.31 -11.57
C VAL A 143 4.18 -3.83 -11.91
N LEU A 144 3.56 -4.54 -10.98
CA LEU A 144 2.15 -4.91 -11.03
C LEU A 144 1.30 -3.88 -10.28
N VAL A 145 0.24 -3.38 -10.90
CA VAL A 145 -0.72 -2.48 -10.28
C VAL A 145 -2.09 -3.13 -10.29
N ALA A 146 -2.59 -3.54 -9.13
CA ALA A 146 -3.98 -3.94 -8.96
C ALA A 146 -4.84 -2.67 -8.85
N THR A 147 -5.77 -2.50 -9.77
CA THR A 147 -6.61 -1.29 -9.86
C THR A 147 -7.71 -1.22 -8.81
N GLY A 148 -7.79 -2.24 -7.94
CA GLY A 148 -8.73 -2.34 -6.83
C GLY A 148 -8.50 -3.59 -6.00
N ARG A 149 -9.34 -3.76 -5.00
CA ARG A 149 -9.36 -4.92 -4.09
C ARG A 149 -10.77 -5.25 -3.64
N SER A 150 -10.97 -6.50 -3.21
CA SER A 150 -12.19 -6.96 -2.56
C SER A 150 -12.13 -6.82 -1.05
N HIS A 151 -13.29 -6.75 -0.37
CA HIS A 151 -13.40 -6.47 1.05
C HIS A 151 -14.24 -7.52 1.79
N LEU A 152 -14.06 -7.60 3.12
CA LEU A 152 -14.85 -8.50 3.98
C LEU A 152 -16.34 -8.21 3.94
N TYR A 153 -16.72 -6.94 3.79
CA TYR A 153 -18.14 -6.54 3.73
C TYR A 153 -18.83 -6.95 2.42
N GLU A 154 -18.10 -7.38 1.42
CA GLU A 154 -18.66 -7.98 0.20
C GLU A 154 -19.13 -9.45 0.41
N GLY A 155 -19.01 -9.97 1.64
CA GLY A 155 -19.41 -11.34 1.99
C GLY A 155 -18.37 -12.41 1.64
N LEU A 156 -17.17 -12.00 1.26
CA LEU A 156 -16.09 -12.88 0.86
C LEU A 156 -15.35 -13.47 2.07
N ALA A 157 -14.83 -14.68 1.91
CA ALA A 157 -13.92 -15.27 2.89
C ALA A 157 -12.59 -14.53 2.92
N PRO A 158 -11.93 -14.41 4.09
CA PRO A 158 -10.61 -13.75 4.21
C PRO A 158 -9.57 -14.31 3.25
N THR A 159 -9.61 -15.60 2.98
CA THR A 159 -8.72 -16.31 2.07
C THR A 159 -8.89 -15.89 0.61
N GLN A 160 -10.12 -15.56 0.20
CA GLN A 160 -10.41 -15.04 -1.12
C GLN A 160 -9.89 -13.61 -1.29
N ILE A 161 -10.00 -12.79 -0.25
CA ILE A 161 -9.52 -11.40 -0.25
C ILE A 161 -8.01 -11.34 -0.53
N VAL A 162 -7.23 -12.25 0.05
CA VAL A 162 -5.77 -12.26 -0.09
C VAL A 162 -5.27 -13.11 -1.27
N GLN A 163 -6.16 -13.68 -2.08
CA GLN A 163 -5.77 -14.58 -3.16
C GLN A 163 -4.87 -13.89 -4.20
N LEU A 164 -5.17 -12.64 -4.56
CA LEU A 164 -4.32 -11.86 -5.46
C LEU A 164 -2.92 -11.64 -4.88
N SER A 165 -2.82 -11.31 -3.59
CA SER A 165 -1.54 -11.15 -2.88
C SER A 165 -0.69 -12.43 -2.93
N ARG A 166 -1.31 -13.59 -2.74
CA ARG A 166 -0.65 -14.90 -2.84
C ARG A 166 -0.16 -15.21 -4.25
N ILE A 167 -0.98 -14.92 -5.26
CA ILE A 167 -0.62 -15.09 -6.68
C ILE A 167 0.54 -14.16 -7.06
N ALA A 168 0.50 -12.90 -6.65
CA ALA A 168 1.56 -11.94 -6.93
C ALA A 168 2.89 -12.35 -6.26
N ALA A 169 2.85 -12.82 -5.01
CA ALA A 169 4.02 -13.37 -4.34
C ALA A 169 4.58 -14.60 -5.07
N ALA A 170 3.73 -15.52 -5.53
CA ALA A 170 4.14 -16.68 -6.34
C ALA A 170 4.68 -16.27 -7.72
N ALA A 171 4.23 -15.14 -8.28
CA ALA A 171 4.76 -14.54 -9.50
C ALA A 171 6.11 -13.82 -9.31
N GLY A 172 6.66 -13.81 -8.09
CA GLY A 172 8.01 -13.31 -7.82
C GLY A 172 8.07 -11.89 -7.26
N VAL A 173 6.95 -11.29 -6.88
CA VAL A 173 6.94 -9.97 -6.25
C VAL A 173 7.76 -9.97 -4.96
N GLU A 174 8.60 -8.95 -4.79
CA GLU A 174 9.48 -8.77 -3.63
C GLU A 174 9.01 -7.65 -2.70
N PHE A 175 8.51 -6.54 -3.25
CA PHE A 175 7.96 -5.41 -2.50
C PHE A 175 6.46 -5.28 -2.75
N ALA A 176 5.72 -4.84 -1.74
CA ALA A 176 4.32 -4.50 -1.90
C ALA A 176 4.00 -3.14 -1.28
N LEU A 177 3.41 -2.25 -2.09
CA LEU A 177 2.81 -1.00 -1.65
C LEU A 177 1.30 -1.18 -1.58
N LEU A 178 0.76 -1.17 -0.39
CA LEU A 178 -0.68 -1.24 -0.17
C LEU A 178 -1.23 0.16 0.12
N THR A 179 -2.15 0.64 -0.71
CA THR A 179 -2.80 1.94 -0.48
C THR A 179 -4.26 1.75 -0.10
N ASN A 180 -4.79 2.65 0.71
CA ASN A 180 -6.21 2.66 1.07
C ASN A 180 -6.74 4.08 1.28
N ALA A 181 -8.06 4.22 1.35
CA ALA A 181 -8.76 5.37 1.88
C ALA A 181 -9.03 5.12 3.37
N GLY A 182 -8.72 6.08 4.23
CA GLY A 182 -8.91 5.96 5.67
C GLY A 182 -9.57 7.19 6.29
N GLY A 183 -10.47 6.95 7.23
CA GLY A 183 -11.02 7.97 8.12
C GLY A 183 -9.96 8.41 9.13
N CYS A 184 -9.64 9.70 9.14
CA CYS A 184 -8.67 10.28 10.07
C CYS A 184 -9.30 10.46 11.46
N LEU A 185 -8.62 9.99 12.50
CA LEU A 185 -9.06 10.10 13.89
C LEU A 185 -8.57 11.38 14.58
N TYR A 186 -8.18 12.39 13.80
CA TYR A 186 -7.89 13.74 14.28
C TYR A 186 -9.03 14.69 13.92
N ARG A 187 -9.16 15.78 14.68
CA ARG A 187 -10.13 16.82 14.32
C ARG A 187 -9.61 17.70 13.19
N PRO A 188 -10.49 18.18 12.28
CA PRO A 188 -10.10 19.21 11.32
C PRO A 188 -9.58 20.44 12.09
N GLY A 189 -8.33 20.83 11.87
CA GLY A 189 -7.73 21.99 12.55
C GLY A 189 -6.74 21.71 13.66
N GLY A 190 -6.43 20.46 13.96
CA GLY A 190 -5.20 20.12 14.71
C GLY A 190 -5.28 20.08 16.24
N GLU A 191 -6.48 20.06 16.84
CA GLU A 191 -6.57 19.74 18.27
C GLU A 191 -6.91 18.26 18.45
N ASN A 192 -5.92 17.51 18.92
CA ASN A 192 -6.14 16.16 19.45
C ASN A 192 -6.84 16.30 20.81
N THR A 193 -8.17 16.23 20.83
CA THR A 193 -8.93 16.28 22.08
C THR A 193 -9.15 14.89 22.66
N SER A 194 -8.11 14.08 22.76
CA SER A 194 -8.10 12.97 23.69
C SER A 194 -7.97 13.54 25.11
N SER A 195 -9.09 13.90 25.69
CA SER A 195 -9.15 14.16 27.14
C SER A 195 -8.83 12.88 27.87
N GLY A 196 -7.57 12.67 28.24
CA GLY A 196 -7.24 11.69 29.25
C GLY A 196 -6.02 10.82 29.05
N VAL A 197 -5.55 10.54 27.85
CA VAL A 197 -4.29 9.80 27.68
C VAL A 197 -3.45 10.52 26.62
N CYS A 198 -2.68 11.47 27.06
CA CYS A 198 -1.56 12.01 26.29
C CYS A 198 -0.50 10.90 26.24
N ILE A 199 -0.43 10.12 25.17
CA ILE A 199 0.80 9.41 24.86
C ILE A 199 1.76 10.52 24.43
N PRO A 200 2.85 10.77 25.17
CA PRO A 200 3.79 11.81 24.78
C PRO A 200 4.33 11.46 23.39
N ASP A 201 4.12 12.31 22.42
CA ASP A 201 4.67 12.19 21.10
C ASP A 201 6.18 12.51 21.16
N THR A 202 6.95 11.55 21.65
CA THR A 202 8.42 11.67 21.72
C THR A 202 9.09 11.60 20.34
N ALA A 203 8.31 11.36 19.27
CA ALA A 203 8.79 11.32 17.90
C ALA A 203 8.57 12.64 17.12
N ARG A 204 7.81 13.60 17.67
CA ARG A 204 7.44 14.86 16.99
C ARG A 204 8.13 16.13 17.51
N ALA A 205 9.30 16.02 18.10
CA ALA A 205 10.07 17.19 18.49
C ALA A 205 10.54 17.94 17.24
N GLY A 206 9.79 18.98 16.80
CA GLY A 206 10.20 19.88 15.73
C GLY A 206 9.13 20.34 14.73
N ALA A 207 7.93 19.77 14.73
CA ALA A 207 6.86 20.19 13.81
C ALA A 207 6.26 21.54 14.25
N THR A 208 6.10 22.47 13.30
CA THR A 208 5.43 23.74 13.56
C THR A 208 3.90 23.55 13.56
N ALA A 209 3.17 24.29 14.38
CA ALA A 209 1.71 24.22 14.55
C ALA A 209 0.88 24.30 13.23
N LYS A 210 1.50 24.67 12.12
CA LYS A 210 0.88 24.76 10.80
C LYS A 210 0.99 23.43 10.02
N GLU A 211 1.99 22.58 10.33
CA GLU A 211 2.25 21.28 9.71
C GLU A 211 1.43 20.15 10.36
N ASP A 212 0.87 20.40 11.55
CA ASP A 212 0.07 19.41 12.29
C ASP A 212 -1.40 19.28 11.84
N ARG A 213 -1.86 20.09 10.91
CA ARG A 213 -3.25 20.06 10.46
C ARG A 213 -3.45 19.03 9.36
N TRP A 214 -4.20 17.98 9.66
CA TRP A 214 -4.63 17.01 8.66
C TRP A 214 -5.62 17.61 7.68
N GLN A 215 -5.46 17.28 6.40
CA GLN A 215 -6.35 17.68 5.31
C GLN A 215 -6.84 16.44 4.54
N LEU A 216 -7.97 16.59 3.87
CA LEU A 216 -8.43 15.56 2.93
C LEU A 216 -7.39 15.39 1.82
N GLY A 217 -7.05 14.14 1.51
CA GLY A 217 -6.01 13.80 0.55
C GLY A 217 -4.60 13.68 1.13
N ASP A 218 -4.37 14.08 2.39
CA ASP A 218 -3.07 13.83 3.06
C ASP A 218 -2.76 12.34 3.12
N LEU A 219 -1.49 12.00 2.91
CA LEU A 219 -0.97 10.65 3.01
C LEU A 219 -0.33 10.39 4.38
N MET A 220 -0.65 9.23 4.94
CA MET A 220 0.01 8.67 6.11
C MET A 220 0.74 7.37 5.75
N VAL A 221 2.02 7.27 6.07
CA VAL A 221 2.75 6.01 6.06
C VAL A 221 2.23 5.15 7.20
N ILE A 222 1.85 3.90 6.91
CA ILE A 222 1.42 2.95 7.92
C ILE A 222 2.66 2.37 8.58
N ASP A 223 2.86 2.67 9.85
CA ASP A 223 3.97 2.15 10.65
C ASP A 223 3.59 0.90 11.43
N ASP A 224 2.33 0.82 11.81
CA ASP A 224 1.77 -0.31 12.53
C ASP A 224 0.27 -0.43 12.30
N HIS A 225 -0.35 -1.51 12.77
CA HIS A 225 -1.77 -1.70 12.58
C HIS A 225 -2.45 -2.39 13.77
N VAL A 226 -3.76 -2.19 13.86
CA VAL A 226 -4.64 -2.94 14.76
C VAL A 226 -5.69 -3.67 13.92
N ASN A 227 -5.71 -5.00 13.96
CA ASN A 227 -6.71 -5.80 13.26
C ASN A 227 -7.97 -5.97 14.13
N LEU A 228 -8.97 -5.16 13.89
CA LEU A 228 -10.28 -5.22 14.52
C LEU A 228 -11.36 -5.83 13.62
N SER A 229 -10.98 -6.41 12.49
CA SER A 229 -11.91 -7.03 11.54
C SER A 229 -12.52 -8.34 12.04
N GLY A 230 -11.95 -8.94 13.08
CA GLY A 230 -12.32 -10.28 13.56
C GLY A 230 -11.96 -11.41 12.58
N ALA A 231 -11.06 -11.15 11.62
CA ALA A 231 -10.69 -12.08 10.58
C ALA A 231 -9.17 -12.28 10.49
N SER A 232 -8.77 -13.44 9.97
CA SER A 232 -7.39 -13.79 9.63
C SER A 232 -7.33 -14.25 8.17
N PRO A 233 -6.23 -13.99 7.42
CA PRO A 233 -6.06 -14.54 6.09
C PRO A 233 -5.80 -16.06 6.10
N PHE A 234 -5.67 -16.66 7.28
CA PHE A 234 -5.40 -18.09 7.46
C PHE A 234 -6.59 -18.80 8.08
N THR A 235 -6.73 -20.09 7.75
CA THR A 235 -7.60 -21.07 8.41
C THR A 235 -6.70 -22.12 9.06
N GLY A 236 -6.89 -22.40 10.34
CA GLY A 236 -6.07 -23.36 11.07
C GLY A 236 -4.77 -22.75 11.67
N PRO A 237 -3.83 -23.58 12.15
CA PRO A 237 -2.72 -23.18 13.00
C PRO A 237 -1.51 -22.67 12.21
N VAL A 238 -1.67 -21.62 11.42
CA VAL A 238 -0.58 -20.92 10.75
C VAL A 238 -0.13 -19.76 11.65
N PHE A 239 1.01 -19.92 12.32
CA PHE A 239 1.57 -18.90 13.20
C PHE A 239 2.58 -18.06 12.44
N VAL A 240 2.38 -16.74 12.43
CA VAL A 240 3.23 -15.76 11.74
C VAL A 240 3.60 -14.67 12.72
N ASP A 241 4.90 -14.37 12.83
CA ASP A 241 5.36 -13.19 13.55
C ASP A 241 5.09 -11.95 12.70
N ILE A 242 4.26 -11.03 13.20
CA ILE A 242 3.88 -9.80 12.54
C ILE A 242 4.40 -8.54 13.25
N TRP A 243 5.35 -8.69 14.21
CA TRP A 243 5.88 -7.58 15.00
C TRP A 243 6.48 -6.46 14.15
N GLN A 244 7.09 -6.80 13.00
CA GLN A 244 7.69 -5.84 12.07
C GLN A 244 7.17 -6.06 10.64
N ILE A 245 5.84 -6.22 10.51
CA ILE A 245 5.21 -6.48 9.21
C ILE A 245 5.41 -5.32 8.22
N TRP A 246 5.37 -4.08 8.71
CA TRP A 246 5.62 -2.88 7.91
C TRP A 246 7.12 -2.66 7.83
N ASP A 247 7.67 -2.83 6.62
CA ASP A 247 9.11 -2.77 6.40
C ASP A 247 9.66 -1.38 6.64
N ARG A 248 10.67 -1.27 7.51
CA ARG A 248 11.23 0.01 7.96
C ARG A 248 11.92 0.80 6.86
N GLU A 249 12.64 0.12 5.96
CA GLU A 249 13.36 0.80 4.87
C GLU A 249 12.39 1.29 3.80
N LEU A 250 11.40 0.45 3.42
CA LEU A 250 10.35 0.87 2.49
C LEU A 250 9.54 2.03 3.08
N SER A 251 9.19 1.97 4.37
CA SER A 251 8.47 3.04 5.07
C SER A 251 9.31 4.32 5.18
N ALA A 252 10.63 4.22 5.35
CA ALA A 252 11.52 5.38 5.35
C ALA A 252 11.56 6.08 3.98
N VAL A 253 11.56 5.33 2.88
CA VAL A 253 11.44 5.89 1.52
C VAL A 253 10.13 6.65 1.37
N LEU A 254 9.01 6.07 1.84
CA LEU A 254 7.70 6.70 1.78
C LEU A 254 7.61 7.97 2.62
N SER A 255 8.34 8.06 3.73
CA SER A 255 8.35 9.25 4.60
C SER A 255 8.93 10.51 3.91
N GLY A 256 9.72 10.35 2.84
CA GLY A 256 10.15 11.46 1.98
C GLY A 256 9.02 12.05 1.12
N ILE A 257 7.92 11.32 0.97
CA ILE A 257 6.77 11.68 0.11
C ILE A 257 5.55 12.00 0.97
N ALA A 258 5.32 11.21 2.03
CA ALA A 258 4.23 11.35 2.97
C ALA A 258 4.82 11.61 4.37
N PRO A 259 4.82 12.86 4.84
CA PRO A 259 5.50 13.22 6.09
C PRO A 259 4.79 12.69 7.35
N ARG A 260 3.54 12.25 7.21
CA ARG A 260 2.77 11.70 8.33
C ARG A 260 2.98 10.20 8.44
N ARG A 261 3.08 9.72 9.68
CA ARG A 261 3.23 8.31 10.02
C ARG A 261 2.26 7.96 11.14
N GLY A 262 1.80 6.72 11.20
CA GLY A 262 0.89 6.35 12.27
C GLY A 262 0.36 4.93 12.19
N VAL A 263 -0.59 4.65 13.08
CA VAL A 263 -1.24 3.37 13.27
C VAL A 263 -2.56 3.32 12.50
N TYR A 264 -2.73 2.28 11.69
CA TYR A 264 -3.96 2.04 10.94
C TYR A 264 -4.79 0.93 11.58
N ALA A 265 -6.09 1.14 11.79
CA ALA A 265 -7.00 0.08 12.21
C ALA A 265 -7.83 -0.44 11.04
N MET A 266 -7.92 -1.78 10.95
CA MET A 266 -8.85 -2.42 10.03
C MET A 266 -10.11 -2.85 10.76
N LEU A 267 -11.25 -2.30 10.35
CA LEU A 267 -12.59 -2.75 10.71
C LEU A 267 -13.17 -3.68 9.63
N ARG A 268 -14.26 -4.35 9.96
CA ARG A 268 -14.94 -5.22 9.00
C ARG A 268 -15.74 -4.43 7.95
N GLY A 269 -16.45 -3.38 8.39
CA GLY A 269 -17.43 -2.67 7.58
C GLY A 269 -18.71 -3.50 7.33
N PRO A 270 -19.66 -3.01 6.50
CA PRO A 270 -19.58 -1.76 5.72
C PRO A 270 -19.89 -0.47 6.48
N GLU A 271 -20.32 -0.58 7.76
CA GLU A 271 -20.71 0.57 8.56
C GLU A 271 -19.49 1.45 8.91
N PHE A 272 -19.68 2.77 8.84
CA PHE A 272 -18.75 3.73 9.42
C PHE A 272 -18.92 3.79 10.95
N GLN A 273 -17.89 4.27 11.63
CA GLN A 273 -17.83 4.29 13.09
C GLN A 273 -18.87 5.26 13.69
N THR A 274 -19.48 4.85 14.78
CA THR A 274 -20.20 5.75 15.68
C THR A 274 -19.24 6.72 16.37
N ALA A 275 -19.75 7.81 16.93
CA ALA A 275 -18.95 8.75 17.71
C ALA A 275 -18.30 8.09 18.95
N ALA A 276 -18.91 7.05 19.51
CA ALA A 276 -18.35 6.31 20.64
C ALA A 276 -17.18 5.43 20.21
N GLU A 277 -17.32 4.70 19.10
CA GLU A 277 -16.25 3.89 18.50
C GLU A 277 -15.09 4.76 18.06
N THR A 278 -15.35 5.91 17.43
CA THR A 278 -14.31 6.87 17.05
C THR A 278 -13.47 7.31 18.26
N ARG A 279 -14.11 7.65 19.39
CA ARG A 279 -13.38 8.00 20.61
C ARG A 279 -12.58 6.83 21.17
N ALA A 280 -13.14 5.62 21.16
CA ALA A 280 -12.45 4.42 21.65
C ALA A 280 -11.21 4.11 20.80
N LEU A 281 -11.34 4.16 19.46
CA LEU A 281 -10.24 3.94 18.52
C LEU A 281 -9.12 4.98 18.69
N ALA A 282 -9.47 6.26 18.79
CA ALA A 282 -8.49 7.32 19.06
C ALA A 282 -7.80 7.13 20.43
N GLY A 283 -8.54 6.66 21.43
CA GLY A 283 -8.00 6.33 22.78
C GLY A 283 -7.03 5.15 22.79
N LEU A 284 -7.07 4.28 21.77
CA LEU A 284 -6.09 3.21 21.54
C LEU A 284 -4.83 3.67 20.80
N GLY A 285 -4.70 4.95 20.48
CA GLY A 285 -3.57 5.48 19.74
C GLY A 285 -3.62 5.20 18.23
N ILE A 286 -4.81 4.94 17.69
CA ILE A 286 -5.03 4.74 16.25
C ILE A 286 -5.17 6.11 15.58
N ASP A 287 -4.48 6.29 14.45
CA ASP A 287 -4.48 7.53 13.67
C ASP A 287 -5.48 7.52 12.53
N MET A 288 -5.61 6.37 11.86
CA MET A 288 -6.54 6.19 10.75
C MET A 288 -7.26 4.85 10.80
N VAL A 289 -8.46 4.83 10.26
CA VAL A 289 -9.32 3.64 10.25
C VAL A 289 -9.88 3.37 8.86
N GLY A 290 -9.97 2.10 8.48
CA GLY A 290 -10.58 1.67 7.23
C GLY A 290 -10.97 0.19 7.25
N MET A 291 -11.22 -0.41 6.08
CA MET A 291 -11.86 -1.73 5.99
C MET A 291 -11.06 -2.72 5.13
N SER A 292 -9.73 -2.49 4.95
CA SER A 292 -8.89 -3.28 4.04
C SER A 292 -7.44 -3.35 4.51
N THR A 293 -6.54 -3.83 3.64
CA THR A 293 -5.08 -3.68 3.73
C THR A 293 -4.40 -4.67 4.69
N VAL A 294 -4.89 -4.81 5.93
CA VAL A 294 -4.19 -5.59 6.97
C VAL A 294 -4.10 -7.08 6.63
N LEU A 295 -5.19 -7.68 6.12
CA LEU A 295 -5.16 -9.10 5.76
C LEU A 295 -4.22 -9.36 4.57
N GLU A 296 -4.17 -8.44 3.60
CA GLU A 296 -3.23 -8.50 2.47
C GLU A 296 -1.78 -8.38 2.96
N ALA A 297 -1.52 -7.43 3.88
CA ALA A 297 -0.20 -7.26 4.47
C ALA A 297 0.27 -8.52 5.20
N ILE A 298 -0.60 -9.13 6.04
CA ILE A 298 -0.28 -10.37 6.76
C ILE A 298 0.03 -11.52 5.78
N ALA A 299 -0.77 -11.67 4.72
CA ALA A 299 -0.56 -12.74 3.74
C ALA A 299 0.73 -12.53 2.92
N LEU A 300 1.04 -11.31 2.53
CA LEU A 300 2.27 -10.97 1.80
C LEU A 300 3.51 -11.17 2.69
N HIS A 301 3.46 -10.70 3.93
CA HIS A 301 4.55 -10.84 4.88
C HIS A 301 4.88 -12.31 5.18
N GLN A 302 3.86 -13.15 5.39
CA GLN A 302 4.03 -14.59 5.57
C GLN A 302 4.76 -15.26 4.39
N LEU A 303 4.60 -14.71 3.18
CA LEU A 303 5.25 -15.18 1.95
C LEU A 303 6.61 -14.53 1.70
N GLY A 304 7.15 -13.79 2.67
CA GLY A 304 8.44 -13.14 2.57
C GLY A 304 8.48 -11.95 1.60
N VAL A 305 7.32 -11.34 1.32
CA VAL A 305 7.25 -10.07 0.59
C VAL A 305 7.39 -8.93 1.59
N ARG A 306 8.27 -7.97 1.30
CA ARG A 306 8.44 -6.76 2.12
C ARG A 306 7.28 -5.80 1.86
N VAL A 307 6.57 -5.40 2.91
CA VAL A 307 5.32 -4.65 2.80
C VAL A 307 5.46 -3.24 3.34
N CYS A 308 4.93 -2.27 2.63
CA CYS A 308 4.73 -0.91 3.11
C CYS A 308 3.32 -0.43 2.75
N GLY A 309 2.84 0.62 3.42
CA GLY A 309 1.47 1.09 3.25
C GLY A 309 1.35 2.60 3.27
N LEU A 310 0.40 3.11 2.48
CA LEU A 310 -0.03 4.51 2.48
C LEU A 310 -1.54 4.56 2.68
N SER A 311 -1.96 5.27 3.72
CA SER A 311 -3.38 5.57 3.95
C SER A 311 -3.67 7.01 3.55
N VAL A 312 -4.68 7.21 2.70
CA VAL A 312 -5.10 8.54 2.23
C VAL A 312 -6.24 9.03 3.11
N THR A 313 -6.12 10.20 3.69
CA THR A 313 -7.19 10.84 4.48
C THR A 313 -8.41 11.09 3.58
N SER A 314 -9.43 10.27 3.73
CA SER A 314 -10.66 10.36 2.95
C SER A 314 -11.76 11.17 3.62
N ASP A 315 -11.76 11.17 4.94
CA ASP A 315 -12.71 11.86 5.80
C ASP A 315 -12.14 12.05 7.21
N PHE A 316 -12.83 12.82 8.02
CA PHE A 316 -12.53 13.00 9.43
C PHE A 316 -13.60 12.33 10.28
N SER A 317 -13.26 11.26 11.00
CA SER A 317 -14.21 10.46 11.77
C SER A 317 -14.85 11.22 12.94
N PHE A 318 -14.27 12.35 13.38
CA PHE A 318 -14.87 13.27 14.36
C PHE A 318 -15.77 14.36 13.73
N SER A 319 -15.95 14.36 12.41
CA SER A 319 -16.84 15.30 11.75
C SER A 319 -18.29 15.00 12.09
N SER A 320 -19.10 16.04 12.30
CA SER A 320 -20.55 15.90 12.40
C SER A 320 -21.24 15.75 11.03
N ALA A 321 -20.52 16.00 9.93
CA ALA A 321 -21.04 15.80 8.60
C ALA A 321 -21.05 14.28 8.27
N PRO A 322 -22.12 13.76 7.66
CA PRO A 322 -22.17 12.37 7.24
C PRO A 322 -21.06 12.05 6.25
N THR A 323 -20.28 11.00 6.51
CA THR A 323 -19.36 10.43 5.53
C THR A 323 -20.16 9.69 4.48
N THR A 324 -19.91 9.99 3.20
CA THR A 324 -20.49 9.26 2.07
C THR A 324 -19.38 8.62 1.26
N HIS A 325 -19.67 7.46 0.66
CA HIS A 325 -18.71 6.79 -0.20
C HIS A 325 -18.19 7.68 -1.35
N GLN A 326 -19.06 8.48 -1.94
CA GLN A 326 -18.68 9.44 -3.01
C GLN A 326 -17.72 10.54 -2.51
N ALA A 327 -17.90 11.04 -1.30
CA ALA A 327 -16.98 12.01 -0.71
C ALA A 327 -15.59 11.41 -0.51
N VAL A 328 -15.52 10.14 -0.03
CA VAL A 328 -14.30 9.36 0.09
C VAL A 328 -13.58 9.25 -1.26
N LEU A 329 -14.28 8.84 -2.32
CA LEU A 329 -13.70 8.70 -3.66
C LEU A 329 -13.10 10.01 -4.17
N LYS A 330 -13.79 11.13 -3.94
CA LYS A 330 -13.32 12.45 -4.37
C LYS A 330 -12.06 12.89 -3.63
N ALA A 331 -12.00 12.68 -2.32
CA ALA A 331 -10.85 13.09 -1.50
C ALA A 331 -9.55 12.38 -1.90
N VAL A 332 -9.64 11.11 -2.27
CA VAL A 332 -8.47 10.26 -2.55
C VAL A 332 -7.82 10.54 -3.91
N ARG A 333 -8.58 11.03 -4.90
CA ARG A 333 -8.04 11.26 -6.27
C ARG A 333 -6.82 12.18 -6.30
N GLY A 334 -6.80 13.20 -5.45
CA GLY A 334 -5.69 14.16 -5.36
C GLY A 334 -4.36 13.57 -4.89
N ALA A 335 -4.38 12.41 -4.22
CA ALA A 335 -3.18 11.74 -3.72
C ALA A 335 -2.43 10.90 -4.78
N PHE A 336 -3.02 10.68 -5.95
CA PHE A 336 -2.45 9.81 -6.99
C PHE A 336 -1.04 10.21 -7.45
N PRO A 337 -0.71 11.49 -7.69
CA PRO A 337 0.66 11.88 -8.05
C PRO A 337 1.70 11.47 -7.02
N GLN A 338 1.38 11.59 -5.73
CA GLN A 338 2.27 11.20 -4.63
C GLN A 338 2.41 9.68 -4.55
N ILE A 339 1.32 8.92 -4.75
CA ILE A 339 1.36 7.45 -4.81
C ILE A 339 2.26 7.00 -5.97
N ARG A 340 2.18 7.64 -7.13
CA ARG A 340 3.05 7.36 -8.26
C ARG A 340 4.52 7.61 -7.92
N CYS A 341 4.85 8.74 -7.31
CA CYS A 341 6.20 9.03 -6.82
C CYS A 341 6.69 7.96 -5.83
N ALA A 342 5.81 7.47 -4.95
CA ALA A 342 6.13 6.39 -4.02
C ALA A 342 6.53 5.10 -4.76
N VAL A 343 5.81 4.73 -5.81
CA VAL A 343 6.15 3.55 -6.63
C VAL A 343 7.49 3.73 -7.34
N GLU A 344 7.77 4.89 -7.91
CA GLU A 344 9.05 5.21 -8.57
C GLU A 344 10.23 5.13 -7.58
N ALA A 345 10.03 5.61 -6.35
CA ALA A 345 11.04 5.53 -5.29
C ALA A 345 11.29 4.08 -4.83
N LEU A 346 10.23 3.28 -4.67
CA LEU A 346 10.36 1.85 -4.34
C LEU A 346 11.04 1.07 -5.48
N ALA A 347 10.72 1.39 -6.74
CA ALA A 347 11.41 0.83 -7.90
C ALA A 347 12.91 1.18 -7.89
N GLY A 348 13.24 2.43 -7.53
CA GLY A 348 14.63 2.87 -7.35
C GLY A 348 15.37 2.11 -6.26
N LEU A 349 14.72 1.90 -5.12
CA LEU A 349 15.29 1.12 -4.02
C LEU A 349 15.56 -0.33 -4.44
N TRP A 350 14.63 -0.93 -5.19
CA TRP A 350 14.79 -2.29 -5.69
C TRP A 350 16.01 -2.42 -6.62
N THR A 351 16.25 -1.47 -7.53
CA THR A 351 17.43 -1.49 -8.42
C THR A 351 18.76 -1.38 -7.69
N GLN A 352 18.78 -0.78 -6.51
CA GLN A 352 19.98 -0.67 -5.68
C GLN A 352 20.37 -1.97 -4.96
N GLY A 353 19.69 -3.08 -5.23
CA GLY A 353 20.04 -4.42 -4.75
C GLY A 353 19.48 -4.76 -3.37
N TYR A 354 18.53 -4.00 -2.87
CA TYR A 354 17.89 -4.26 -1.57
C TYR A 354 17.04 -5.54 -1.55
N SER A 355 16.67 -6.06 -2.71
CA SER A 355 15.96 -7.34 -2.84
C SER A 355 16.76 -8.57 -2.41
N LYS A 356 18.09 -8.49 -2.37
CA LYS A 356 18.98 -9.64 -2.20
C LYS A 356 19.38 -9.95 -0.76
N HIS A 357 18.88 -9.21 0.24
CA HIS A 357 19.36 -9.31 1.64
C HIS A 357 18.40 -10.05 2.57
N CYS A 358 17.35 -10.66 2.07
CA CYS A 358 16.40 -11.49 2.83
C CYS A 358 16.34 -12.92 2.26
N ALA A 359 17.49 -13.58 2.16
CA ALA A 359 17.58 -15.01 1.91
C ALA A 359 18.15 -15.71 3.14
#